data_906aa2926ebd026dbe17e9247323ebcf
#
_entry.id   906aa2926ebd026dbe17e9247323ebcf
#
_cell.length_a   1.000
_cell.length_b   1.000
_cell.length_c   1.000
_cell.angle_alpha   90.00
_cell.angle_beta   90.00
_cell.angle_gamma   90.00
#
_symmetry.space_group_name_H-M   'P 1'
#
loop_
_entity.id
_entity.type
_entity.pdbx_description
1 polymer ?
#
loop_
_entity_poly.entity_id
_entity_poly.type
_entity_poly.pdbx_seq_one_letter_code
_entity_poly.pdbx_strand_id
1 'polypeptide(L)'
;MSQFNTNEKEPVNVEYVEKPKKEKKRSFSFLTVIASMVFSLICGLGGGWFAYTHLGNNDEPSSKTGITYSNESSPSATTTVSSNESKTGLTTSEVAAKASPSVVEIVTEVTSTQYGMFGGTYTSQAAGSGIIISKDSYIITNNHVVEDANSITVTTYDNKQYNATLVGTDPASDIAVIKIDADEELSAATVGDSSKLQAGDTAVVIGNPLGTLGGTVTDGIISSPSREMVINNQSMELIQTNAEINSGNSGGGLFDGNGNLVGIVNAKDSGTTSSGTVIEGIGFAIPINSAMKVADELIQYGKVIDRATLGVYLQEVSSNYFNYTPGLYITGTANGSGAEKAGLKAYDRIVSADGNEINSQSDLTKVLRDKNVGDTISLTIERNGKQMDVQVTLGSSGSTSQQDE
;
A
#
# COMPACT_ATOMS: atom_id res chain seq x y z
N MET A 1 -44.44 63.41 -30.28
CA MET A 1 -44.81 63.40 -28.86
C MET A 1 -44.14 62.16 -28.24
N SER A 2 -43.05 62.38 -27.58
CA SER A 2 -42.19 61.32 -26.95
C SER A 2 -42.55 61.26 -25.49
N GLN A 3 -42.84 60.09 -24.98
CA GLN A 3 -42.93 59.82 -23.55
C GLN A 3 -41.67 59.20 -23.07
N PHE A 4 -40.95 59.88 -22.20
CA PHE A 4 -39.83 59.33 -21.42
C PHE A 4 -40.38 58.49 -20.29
N ASN A 5 -39.90 57.25 -20.19
CA ASN A 5 -40.17 56.35 -19.07
C ASN A 5 -38.92 56.32 -18.16
N THR A 6 -39.04 56.97 -17.00
CA THR A 6 -38.00 56.96 -15.96
C THR A 6 -38.17 55.74 -15.08
N ASN A 7 -37.26 54.75 -15.20
CA ASN A 7 -37.14 53.70 -14.25
C ASN A 7 -36.33 54.16 -13.02
N GLU A 8 -37.02 54.39 -11.93
CA GLU A 8 -36.41 54.52 -10.60
C GLU A 8 -35.79 53.20 -10.17
N LYS A 9 -34.50 53.23 -9.88
CA LYS A 9 -33.79 52.12 -9.22
C LYS A 9 -34.01 52.29 -7.73
N GLU A 10 -34.57 51.26 -7.08
CA GLU A 10 -34.62 51.13 -5.63
C GLU A 10 -33.20 51.08 -5.04
N PRO A 11 -32.94 51.64 -3.85
CA PRO A 11 -31.64 51.63 -3.23
C PRO A 11 -31.33 50.23 -2.66
N VAL A 12 -30.22 49.67 -3.06
CA VAL A 12 -29.67 48.43 -2.52
C VAL A 12 -29.23 48.68 -1.07
N ASN A 13 -29.89 47.97 -0.14
CA ASN A 13 -29.54 47.98 1.28
C ASN A 13 -28.24 47.23 1.48
N VAL A 14 -27.13 47.92 1.71
CA VAL A 14 -25.81 47.29 1.99
C VAL A 14 -25.73 47.05 3.49
N GLU A 15 -25.91 45.80 3.89
CA GLU A 15 -25.72 45.37 5.25
C GLU A 15 -24.22 45.42 5.60
N TYR A 16 -23.87 46.28 6.56
CA TYR A 16 -22.51 46.41 7.06
C TYR A 16 -22.15 45.21 7.89
N VAL A 17 -21.28 44.35 7.35
CA VAL A 17 -20.63 43.25 8.11
C VAL A 17 -19.60 43.89 9.04
N GLU A 18 -19.84 43.84 10.35
CA GLU A 18 -18.86 44.24 11.37
C GLU A 18 -17.59 43.39 11.24
N LYS A 19 -16.45 44.05 11.15
CA LYS A 19 -15.14 43.40 11.18
C LYS A 19 -14.94 42.71 12.51
N PRO A 20 -14.47 41.43 12.55
CA PRO A 20 -14.20 40.74 13.80
C PRO A 20 -13.15 41.50 14.60
N LYS A 21 -13.44 41.71 15.89
CA LYS A 21 -12.50 42.30 16.85
C LYS A 21 -11.24 41.45 16.91
N LYS A 22 -10.09 42.07 16.67
CA LYS A 22 -8.78 41.43 16.87
C LYS A 22 -8.65 40.96 18.32
N GLU A 23 -8.58 39.67 18.55
CA GLU A 23 -8.19 39.12 19.84
C GLU A 23 -6.75 39.54 20.18
N LYS A 24 -6.58 40.17 21.35
CA LYS A 24 -5.25 40.49 21.89
C LYS A 24 -4.51 39.16 22.15
N LYS A 25 -3.51 38.83 21.33
CA LYS A 25 -2.55 37.80 21.66
C LYS A 25 -1.92 38.16 23.01
N ARG A 26 -2.15 37.33 24.02
CA ARG A 26 -1.42 37.39 25.29
C ARG A 26 0.05 37.10 24.98
N SER A 27 0.90 38.12 24.98
CA SER A 27 2.34 37.92 24.95
C SER A 27 2.74 37.39 26.32
N PHE A 28 3.17 36.16 26.40
CA PHE A 28 3.86 35.63 27.57
C PHE A 28 5.15 36.45 27.73
N SER A 29 5.30 37.11 28.89
CA SER A 29 6.49 37.86 29.19
C SER A 29 7.69 36.90 29.27
N PHE A 30 8.81 37.26 28.62
CA PHE A 30 10.05 36.50 28.66
C PHE A 30 10.49 36.18 30.10
N LEU A 31 10.14 37.05 31.02
CA LEU A 31 10.39 36.85 32.48
C LEU A 31 9.62 35.66 33.09
N THR A 32 8.39 35.37 32.62
CA THR A 32 7.61 34.23 33.11
C THR A 32 8.15 32.91 32.64
N VAL A 33 8.74 32.86 31.43
CA VAL A 33 9.38 31.65 30.88
C VAL A 33 10.67 31.35 31.68
N ILE A 34 11.47 32.38 31.96
CA ILE A 34 12.70 32.21 32.78
C ILE A 34 12.33 31.75 34.21
N ALA A 35 11.33 32.33 34.80
CA ALA A 35 10.90 31.97 36.16
C ALA A 35 10.43 30.51 36.22
N SER A 36 9.71 30.01 35.21
CA SER A 36 9.29 28.60 35.15
C SER A 36 10.45 27.62 34.98
N MET A 37 11.47 27.98 34.15
CA MET A 37 12.68 27.17 34.00
C MET A 37 13.49 27.07 35.29
N VAL A 38 13.68 28.17 35.99
CA VAL A 38 14.40 28.19 37.28
C VAL A 38 13.65 27.37 38.34
N PHE A 39 12.33 27.49 38.40
CA PHE A 39 11.51 26.71 39.34
C PHE A 39 11.59 25.20 39.06
N SER A 40 11.55 24.78 37.80
CA SER A 40 11.71 23.38 37.39
C SER A 40 13.09 22.82 37.76
N LEU A 41 14.13 23.63 37.64
CA LEU A 41 15.51 23.22 37.97
C LEU A 41 15.68 23.04 39.51
N ILE A 42 15.09 23.92 40.31
CA ILE A 42 15.11 23.82 41.79
C ILE A 42 14.30 22.58 42.25
N CYS A 43 13.14 22.33 41.67
CA CYS A 43 12.32 21.16 42.00
C CYS A 43 13.02 19.84 41.59
N GLY A 44 13.71 19.83 40.43
CA GLY A 44 14.48 18.67 39.95
C GLY A 44 15.65 18.33 40.85
N LEU A 45 16.45 19.32 41.24
CA LEU A 45 17.61 19.13 42.13
C LEU A 45 17.18 18.82 43.59
N GLY A 46 16.14 19.48 44.09
CA GLY A 46 15.61 19.21 45.44
C GLY A 46 14.94 17.84 45.53
N GLY A 47 14.16 17.43 44.54
CA GLY A 47 13.55 16.11 44.48
C GLY A 47 14.57 14.98 44.34
N GLY A 48 15.62 15.19 43.52
CA GLY A 48 16.72 14.24 43.35
C GLY A 48 17.52 14.04 44.64
N TRP A 49 17.82 15.13 45.38
CA TRP A 49 18.53 15.04 46.66
C TRP A 49 17.66 14.41 47.75
N PHE A 50 16.38 14.73 47.83
CA PHE A 50 15.45 14.11 48.76
C PHE A 50 15.32 12.60 48.51
N ALA A 51 15.20 12.17 47.28
CA ALA A 51 15.20 10.76 46.90
C ALA A 51 16.52 10.05 47.26
N TYR A 52 17.65 10.70 47.01
CA TYR A 52 18.97 10.16 47.32
C TYR A 52 19.20 10.01 48.83
N THR A 53 18.74 10.97 49.67
CA THR A 53 18.97 10.94 51.13
C THR A 53 17.94 10.11 51.91
N HIS A 54 16.72 9.91 51.39
CA HIS A 54 15.65 9.22 52.11
C HIS A 54 15.24 7.86 51.53
N LEU A 55 15.58 7.56 50.27
CA LEU A 55 15.30 6.26 49.64
C LEU A 55 16.57 5.41 49.44
N GLY A 56 17.75 5.94 49.76
CA GLY A 56 19.04 5.29 49.54
C GLY A 56 19.55 4.40 50.67
N ASN A 57 18.88 4.28 51.81
CA ASN A 57 19.27 3.42 52.91
C ASN A 57 18.04 2.69 53.44
N ASN A 58 17.74 1.54 52.92
CA ASN A 58 17.03 0.51 53.66
C ASN A 58 17.57 -0.86 53.25
N ASP A 59 18.08 -1.49 54.25
CA ASP A 59 18.52 -2.86 54.34
C ASP A 59 17.59 -3.84 53.63
N GLU A 60 18.17 -4.85 53.05
CA GLU A 60 17.49 -6.02 52.48
C GLU A 60 16.48 -6.60 53.50
N PRO A 61 15.21 -6.77 53.13
CA PRO A 61 14.44 -7.87 53.70
C PRO A 61 14.56 -9.06 52.72
N SER A 62 15.37 -10.01 53.18
CA SER A 62 15.28 -11.39 52.71
C SER A 62 13.83 -11.88 52.82
N SER A 63 13.10 -11.88 51.72
CA SER A 63 11.88 -12.66 51.56
C SER A 63 11.95 -13.36 50.22
N LYS A 64 12.58 -14.51 50.24
CA LYS A 64 12.50 -15.52 49.22
C LYS A 64 11.08 -16.07 49.18
N THR A 65 10.21 -15.48 48.37
CA THR A 65 9.05 -16.19 47.87
C THR A 65 9.48 -16.78 46.51
N GLY A 66 10.28 -17.84 46.62
CA GLY A 66 10.63 -18.66 45.48
C GLY A 66 9.38 -19.37 45.01
N ILE A 67 8.96 -19.10 43.77
CA ILE A 67 8.14 -20.04 43.00
C ILE A 67 9.06 -21.25 42.77
N THR A 68 8.84 -22.30 43.53
CA THR A 68 9.56 -23.58 43.40
C THR A 68 9.03 -24.24 42.15
N TYR A 69 9.78 -24.15 41.06
CA TYR A 69 9.61 -25.11 39.97
C TYR A 69 10.11 -26.45 40.50
N SER A 70 9.23 -27.42 40.61
CA SER A 70 9.60 -28.79 40.92
C SER A 70 10.45 -29.36 39.76
N ASN A 71 11.78 -29.30 39.92
CA ASN A 71 12.69 -30.14 39.14
C ASN A 71 12.51 -31.57 39.67
N GLU A 72 11.67 -32.34 39.01
CA GLU A 72 11.79 -33.78 39.08
C GLU A 72 13.10 -34.17 38.45
N SER A 73 14.04 -34.56 39.25
CA SER A 73 15.31 -35.22 38.87
C SER A 73 14.98 -36.57 38.25
N SER A 74 14.89 -36.61 36.93
CA SER A 74 14.95 -37.84 36.14
C SER A 74 16.39 -38.24 35.89
N PRO A 75 16.67 -39.52 35.84
CA PRO A 75 18.04 -40.07 35.81
C PRO A 75 18.75 -39.68 34.52
N SER A 76 20.02 -39.37 34.67
CA SER A 76 20.98 -39.08 33.59
C SER A 76 20.96 -40.15 32.52
N ALA A 77 20.14 -39.99 31.50
CA ALA A 77 20.36 -40.65 30.22
C ALA A 77 21.29 -39.74 29.43
N THR A 78 22.52 -40.15 29.25
CA THR A 78 23.46 -39.59 28.29
C THR A 78 22.88 -39.80 26.91
N THR A 79 21.96 -38.94 26.51
CA THR A 79 21.55 -38.85 25.10
C THR A 79 22.65 -38.11 24.39
N THR A 80 23.51 -38.83 23.67
CA THR A 80 24.27 -38.26 22.58
C THR A 80 23.25 -37.66 21.63
N VAL A 81 23.07 -36.32 21.71
CA VAL A 81 22.40 -35.56 20.67
C VAL A 81 23.27 -35.69 19.45
N SER A 82 22.97 -36.69 18.63
CA SER A 82 23.44 -36.74 17.25
C SER A 82 22.84 -35.49 16.61
N SER A 83 23.66 -34.48 16.40
CA SER A 83 23.35 -33.29 15.62
C SER A 83 23.24 -33.68 14.14
N ASN A 84 22.23 -34.49 13.82
CA ASN A 84 21.63 -34.50 12.51
C ASN A 84 20.52 -33.44 12.54
N GLU A 85 20.91 -32.20 12.69
CA GLU A 85 20.10 -31.10 12.17
C GLU A 85 20.07 -31.26 10.65
N SER A 86 19.03 -31.93 10.17
CA SER A 86 18.57 -31.68 8.81
C SER A 86 18.25 -30.20 8.77
N LYS A 87 19.22 -29.37 8.33
CA LYS A 87 18.95 -27.95 7.97
C LYS A 87 17.89 -27.96 6.87
N THR A 88 16.62 -27.85 7.25
CA THR A 88 15.52 -27.70 6.32
C THR A 88 15.41 -26.21 5.94
N GLY A 89 16.39 -25.70 5.16
CA GLY A 89 16.40 -24.32 4.68
C GLY A 89 17.78 -23.66 4.81
N LEU A 90 17.92 -22.54 4.10
CA LEU A 90 19.09 -21.66 4.18
C LEU A 90 18.96 -20.75 5.41
N THR A 91 20.07 -20.25 5.93
CA THR A 91 20.09 -19.15 6.88
C THR A 91 19.67 -17.85 6.18
N THR A 92 19.20 -16.84 6.93
CA THR A 92 18.87 -15.52 6.38
C THR A 92 20.04 -14.93 5.58
N SER A 93 21.27 -15.11 6.03
CA SER A 93 22.48 -14.66 5.32
C SER A 93 22.69 -15.40 3.98
N GLU A 94 22.43 -16.69 3.93
CA GLU A 94 22.53 -17.48 2.69
C GLU A 94 21.40 -17.13 1.71
N VAL A 95 20.18 -16.90 2.21
CA VAL A 95 19.05 -16.38 1.40
C VAL A 95 19.42 -15.03 0.81
N ALA A 96 19.93 -14.11 1.64
CA ALA A 96 20.36 -12.79 1.19
C ALA A 96 21.46 -12.87 0.12
N ALA A 97 22.49 -13.69 0.33
CA ALA A 97 23.57 -13.87 -0.64
C ALA A 97 23.08 -14.43 -1.98
N LYS A 98 22.08 -15.34 -1.95
CA LYS A 98 21.49 -15.94 -3.14
C LYS A 98 20.58 -14.94 -3.89
N ALA A 99 19.76 -14.18 -3.17
CA ALA A 99 18.67 -13.41 -3.75
C ALA A 99 19.04 -11.94 -4.06
N SER A 100 19.94 -11.31 -3.28
CA SER A 100 20.30 -9.90 -3.48
C SER A 100 20.78 -9.53 -4.88
N PRO A 101 21.49 -10.40 -5.64
CA PRO A 101 21.87 -10.07 -7.02
C PRO A 101 20.70 -9.84 -7.96
N SER A 102 19.49 -10.30 -7.61
CA SER A 102 18.26 -10.06 -8.39
C SER A 102 17.47 -8.83 -7.96
N VAL A 103 17.90 -8.16 -6.87
CA VAL A 103 17.20 -6.98 -6.33
C VAL A 103 17.88 -5.72 -6.82
N VAL A 104 17.08 -4.78 -7.32
CA VAL A 104 17.56 -3.49 -7.83
C VAL A 104 16.94 -2.33 -7.08
N GLU A 105 17.64 -1.20 -7.04
CA GLU A 105 17.07 0.10 -6.69
C GLU A 105 16.38 0.70 -7.90
N ILE A 106 15.27 1.37 -7.66
CA ILE A 106 14.56 2.17 -8.65
C ILE A 106 14.44 3.58 -8.12
N VAL A 107 14.96 4.55 -8.88
CA VAL A 107 14.78 5.98 -8.61
C VAL A 107 13.94 6.57 -9.75
N THR A 108 12.87 7.25 -9.39
CA THR A 108 11.98 7.93 -10.32
C THR A 108 12.00 9.44 -10.11
N GLU A 109 11.88 10.19 -11.19
CA GLU A 109 11.72 11.63 -11.17
C GLU A 109 10.32 12.00 -11.64
N VAL A 110 9.61 12.76 -10.81
CA VAL A 110 8.28 13.28 -11.12
C VAL A 110 8.35 14.79 -11.20
N THR A 111 7.93 15.36 -12.31
CA THR A 111 7.90 16.80 -12.52
C THR A 111 6.46 17.32 -12.37
N SER A 112 6.23 18.10 -11.33
CA SER A 112 4.95 18.74 -11.06
C SER A 112 5.00 20.22 -11.39
N THR A 113 4.02 20.72 -12.15
CA THR A 113 3.87 22.16 -12.44
C THR A 113 2.76 22.72 -11.58
N GLN A 114 3.08 23.61 -10.66
CA GLN A 114 2.09 24.30 -9.84
C GLN A 114 1.66 25.60 -10.55
N TYR A 115 0.38 25.70 -10.91
CA TYR A 115 -0.20 26.88 -11.49
C TYR A 115 -0.58 27.90 -10.39
N GLY A 116 -0.09 29.14 -10.48
CA GLY A 116 -0.40 30.23 -9.56
C GLY A 116 0.47 31.44 -9.79
N MET A 117 0.22 32.58 -9.08
CA MET A 117 0.95 33.85 -9.22
C MET A 117 2.46 33.71 -8.89
N PHE A 118 2.86 32.64 -8.22
CA PHE A 118 4.25 32.21 -7.94
C PHE A 118 4.47 30.74 -8.36
N GLY A 119 3.75 30.30 -9.41
CA GLY A 119 3.86 28.94 -9.92
C GLY A 119 5.26 28.63 -10.44
N GLY A 120 5.69 27.38 -10.24
CA GLY A 120 6.99 26.88 -10.69
C GLY A 120 6.90 25.40 -10.99
N THR A 121 7.90 24.89 -11.73
CA THR A 121 8.07 23.47 -11.95
C THR A 121 8.97 22.93 -10.84
N TYR A 122 8.51 21.89 -10.15
CA TYR A 122 9.24 21.19 -9.10
C TYR A 122 9.50 19.76 -9.57
N THR A 123 10.76 19.32 -9.50
CA THR A 123 11.11 17.92 -9.70
C THR A 123 11.29 17.29 -8.33
N SER A 124 10.53 16.23 -8.05
CA SER A 124 10.67 15.38 -6.87
C SER A 124 11.24 14.03 -7.29
N GLN A 125 12.04 13.42 -6.42
CA GLN A 125 12.53 12.07 -6.61
C GLN A 125 11.84 11.15 -5.62
N ALA A 126 11.48 9.95 -6.08
CA ALA A 126 11.03 8.86 -5.24
C ALA A 126 11.96 7.67 -5.45
N ALA A 127 12.12 6.86 -4.41
CA ALA A 127 12.94 5.66 -4.45
C ALA A 127 12.13 4.44 -4.02
N GLY A 128 12.37 3.32 -4.68
CA GLY A 128 11.82 2.01 -4.38
C GLY A 128 12.77 0.92 -4.82
N SER A 129 12.25 -0.30 -4.87
CA SER A 129 13.00 -1.48 -5.26
C SER A 129 12.34 -2.19 -6.44
N GLY A 130 13.05 -3.11 -7.06
CA GLY A 130 12.53 -3.99 -8.11
C GLY A 130 13.24 -5.34 -8.09
N ILE A 131 12.65 -6.31 -8.76
CA ILE A 131 13.20 -7.66 -8.87
C ILE A 131 13.39 -8.00 -10.35
N ILE A 132 14.61 -8.38 -10.73
CA ILE A 132 14.92 -8.92 -12.05
C ILE A 132 14.25 -10.29 -12.16
N ILE A 133 13.31 -10.45 -13.08
CA ILE A 133 12.54 -11.68 -13.27
C ILE A 133 12.96 -12.49 -14.51
N SER A 134 13.78 -11.90 -15.37
CA SER A 134 14.27 -12.60 -16.56
C SER A 134 15.69 -12.18 -16.92
N LYS A 135 16.38 -13.05 -17.69
CA LYS A 135 17.70 -12.76 -18.26
C LYS A 135 17.65 -11.65 -19.33
N ASP A 136 16.47 -11.40 -19.89
CA ASP A 136 16.20 -10.33 -20.87
C ASP A 136 15.99 -8.97 -20.19
N SER A 137 16.37 -8.84 -18.91
CA SER A 137 16.38 -7.61 -18.13
C SER A 137 14.99 -7.01 -17.88
N TYR A 138 13.94 -7.84 -17.82
CA TYR A 138 12.66 -7.43 -17.28
C TYR A 138 12.71 -7.39 -15.75
N ILE A 139 12.15 -6.32 -15.18
CA ILE A 139 12.12 -6.05 -13.74
C ILE A 139 10.67 -5.82 -13.35
N ILE A 140 10.22 -6.56 -12.33
CA ILE A 140 8.93 -6.34 -11.70
C ILE A 140 9.09 -5.41 -10.50
N THR A 141 8.14 -4.51 -10.32
CA THR A 141 8.06 -3.58 -9.18
C THR A 141 6.61 -3.24 -8.88
N ASN A 142 6.34 -2.35 -7.92
CA ASN A 142 4.99 -1.82 -7.71
C ASN A 142 4.66 -0.71 -8.71
N ASN A 143 3.36 -0.60 -9.05
CA ASN A 143 2.87 0.50 -9.87
C ASN A 143 3.16 1.85 -9.22
N HIS A 144 2.88 2.01 -7.91
CA HIS A 144 3.10 3.28 -7.21
C HIS A 144 4.56 3.74 -7.15
N VAL A 145 5.54 2.85 -7.41
CA VAL A 145 6.97 3.21 -7.49
C VAL A 145 7.27 3.95 -8.80
N VAL A 146 6.58 3.61 -9.89
CA VAL A 146 6.82 4.16 -11.23
C VAL A 146 5.69 5.04 -11.76
N GLU A 147 4.61 5.20 -10.99
CA GLU A 147 3.46 6.04 -11.35
C GLU A 147 3.89 7.50 -11.56
N ASP A 148 3.42 8.12 -12.63
CA ASP A 148 3.72 9.51 -13.02
C ASP A 148 5.22 9.82 -13.22
N ALA A 149 6.09 8.81 -13.32
CA ALA A 149 7.53 9.01 -13.53
C ALA A 149 7.84 9.58 -14.91
N ASN A 150 8.59 10.70 -14.95
CA ASN A 150 9.14 11.24 -16.18
C ASN A 150 10.42 10.50 -16.62
N SER A 151 11.17 9.99 -15.64
CA SER A 151 12.35 9.16 -15.86
C SER A 151 12.46 8.08 -14.79
N ILE A 152 12.96 6.92 -15.18
CA ILE A 152 13.18 5.77 -14.30
C ILE A 152 14.65 5.37 -14.43
N THR A 153 15.37 5.40 -13.32
CA THR A 153 16.77 4.95 -13.25
C THR A 153 16.83 3.71 -12.36
N VAL A 154 17.49 2.67 -12.84
CA VAL A 154 17.71 1.42 -12.12
C VAL A 154 19.18 1.29 -11.75
N THR A 155 19.46 0.98 -10.48
CA THR A 155 20.82 0.64 -10.01
C THR A 155 20.83 -0.84 -9.62
N THR A 156 21.70 -1.62 -10.26
CA THR A 156 21.87 -3.06 -10.02
C THR A 156 22.73 -3.32 -8.79
N TYR A 157 22.76 -4.57 -8.34
CA TYR A 157 23.52 -5.01 -7.16
C TYR A 157 25.03 -4.68 -7.24
N ASP A 158 25.59 -4.68 -8.44
CA ASP A 158 27.00 -4.31 -8.73
C ASP A 158 27.20 -2.79 -8.94
N ASN A 159 26.20 -1.97 -8.56
CA ASN A 159 26.20 -0.50 -8.65
C ASN A 159 26.29 0.07 -10.07
N LYS A 160 25.86 -0.67 -11.08
CA LYS A 160 25.70 -0.16 -12.43
C LYS A 160 24.33 0.52 -12.57
N GLN A 161 24.29 1.64 -13.27
CA GLN A 161 23.08 2.43 -13.49
C GLN A 161 22.60 2.31 -14.93
N TYR A 162 21.31 2.14 -15.11
CA TYR A 162 20.62 2.02 -16.40
C TYR A 162 19.37 2.89 -16.40
N ASN A 163 19.09 3.50 -17.54
CA ASN A 163 17.76 4.06 -17.79
C ASN A 163 16.79 2.92 -18.09
N ALA A 164 15.63 2.94 -17.45
CA ALA A 164 14.60 1.94 -17.67
C ALA A 164 13.46 2.49 -18.53
N THR A 165 12.89 1.60 -19.33
CA THR A 165 11.66 1.86 -20.09
C THR A 165 10.49 1.18 -19.37
N LEU A 166 9.39 1.90 -19.19
CA LEU A 166 8.14 1.34 -18.69
C LEU A 166 7.53 0.41 -19.74
N VAL A 167 7.34 -0.86 -19.40
CA VAL A 167 6.70 -1.86 -20.27
C VAL A 167 5.18 -1.80 -20.10
N GLY A 168 4.71 -1.72 -18.86
CA GLY A 168 3.29 -1.58 -18.55
C GLY A 168 3.05 -1.54 -17.05
N THR A 169 1.84 -1.11 -16.68
CA THR A 169 1.39 -1.03 -15.28
C THR A 169 0.00 -1.60 -15.11
N ASP A 170 -0.27 -2.07 -13.91
CA ASP A 170 -1.61 -2.42 -13.45
C ASP A 170 -1.87 -1.82 -12.06
N PRO A 171 -2.52 -0.66 -11.99
CA PRO A 171 -2.84 -0.02 -10.72
C PRO A 171 -3.72 -0.89 -9.80
N ALA A 172 -4.51 -1.80 -10.36
CA ALA A 172 -5.44 -2.62 -9.59
C ALA A 172 -4.75 -3.71 -8.76
N SER A 173 -3.64 -4.25 -9.24
CA SER A 173 -2.79 -5.18 -8.51
C SER A 173 -1.55 -4.52 -7.91
N ASP A 174 -1.35 -3.22 -8.16
CA ASP A 174 -0.16 -2.45 -7.80
C ASP A 174 1.14 -3.09 -8.33
N ILE A 175 1.10 -3.62 -9.56
CA ILE A 175 2.25 -4.21 -10.26
C ILE A 175 2.62 -3.38 -11.49
N ALA A 176 3.91 -3.22 -11.70
CA ALA A 176 4.50 -2.67 -12.92
C ALA A 176 5.65 -3.53 -13.41
N VAL A 177 5.89 -3.48 -14.72
CA VAL A 177 7.08 -4.06 -15.35
C VAL A 177 7.83 -2.96 -16.06
N ILE A 178 9.13 -2.89 -15.80
CA ILE A 178 10.10 -2.04 -16.48
C ILE A 178 11.17 -2.89 -17.14
N LYS A 179 11.88 -2.34 -18.10
CA LYS A 179 12.97 -3.02 -18.82
C LYS A 179 14.19 -2.11 -18.88
N ILE A 180 15.37 -2.71 -18.67
CA ILE A 180 16.65 -2.06 -18.91
C ILE A 180 17.40 -2.73 -20.07
N ASP A 181 18.26 -1.99 -20.74
CA ASP A 181 19.16 -2.52 -21.74
C ASP A 181 20.53 -2.73 -21.11
N ALA A 182 20.72 -3.90 -20.50
CA ALA A 182 21.98 -4.27 -19.88
C ALA A 182 22.90 -4.94 -20.92
N ASP A 183 24.19 -4.58 -20.89
CA ASP A 183 25.21 -5.16 -21.78
C ASP A 183 25.63 -6.57 -21.39
N GLU A 184 25.11 -7.08 -20.24
CA GLU A 184 25.45 -8.37 -19.68
C GLU A 184 24.18 -9.11 -19.18
N GLU A 185 24.30 -10.42 -19.03
CA GLU A 185 23.23 -11.26 -18.48
C GLU A 185 23.06 -10.98 -16.99
N LEU A 186 21.88 -10.55 -16.58
CA LEU A 186 21.55 -10.23 -15.20
C LEU A 186 21.11 -11.47 -14.40
N SER A 187 21.33 -11.42 -13.08
CA SER A 187 20.87 -12.48 -12.18
C SER A 187 19.37 -12.35 -11.92
N ALA A 188 18.57 -13.17 -12.59
CA ALA A 188 17.13 -13.22 -12.33
C ALA A 188 16.82 -13.98 -11.02
N ALA A 189 15.79 -13.55 -10.30
CA ALA A 189 15.29 -14.24 -9.12
C ALA A 189 14.76 -15.65 -9.48
N THR A 190 14.96 -16.60 -8.58
CA THR A 190 14.28 -17.89 -8.67
C THR A 190 12.84 -17.71 -8.19
N VAL A 191 11.88 -17.82 -9.08
CA VAL A 191 10.45 -17.70 -8.75
C VAL A 191 9.99 -18.94 -7.99
N GLY A 192 9.39 -18.72 -6.80
CA GLY A 192 8.78 -19.75 -5.97
C GLY A 192 7.30 -19.97 -6.28
N ASP A 193 6.59 -20.52 -5.30
CA ASP A 193 5.15 -20.80 -5.39
C ASP A 193 4.45 -20.30 -4.13
N SER A 194 3.80 -19.14 -4.23
CA SER A 194 3.12 -18.49 -3.10
C SER A 194 1.91 -19.30 -2.60
N SER A 195 1.34 -20.21 -3.39
CA SER A 195 0.21 -21.05 -2.98
C SER A 195 0.59 -22.13 -1.97
N LYS A 196 1.89 -22.40 -1.80
CA LYS A 196 2.43 -23.41 -0.86
C LYS A 196 2.82 -22.83 0.48
N LEU A 197 2.79 -21.50 0.62
CA LEU A 197 3.16 -20.84 1.88
C LEU A 197 2.24 -21.23 3.02
N GLN A 198 2.84 -21.34 4.20
CA GLN A 198 2.13 -21.59 5.45
C GLN A 198 2.49 -20.53 6.50
N ALA A 199 1.58 -20.28 7.43
CA ALA A 199 1.90 -19.43 8.57
C ALA A 199 3.03 -20.06 9.39
N GLY A 200 4.06 -19.27 9.69
CA GLY A 200 5.28 -19.73 10.36
C GLY A 200 6.45 -20.01 9.43
N ASP A 201 6.25 -20.08 8.11
CA ASP A 201 7.36 -20.21 7.15
C ASP A 201 8.31 -19.01 7.25
N THR A 202 9.60 -19.25 6.99
CA THR A 202 10.62 -18.19 6.95
C THR A 202 10.28 -17.16 5.87
N ALA A 203 10.34 -15.89 6.25
CA ALA A 203 10.15 -14.74 5.37
C ALA A 203 11.39 -13.85 5.41
N VAL A 204 12.04 -13.64 4.27
CA VAL A 204 13.17 -12.73 4.12
C VAL A 204 12.78 -11.65 3.12
N VAL A 205 12.75 -10.42 3.58
CA VAL A 205 12.46 -9.25 2.74
C VAL A 205 13.78 -8.63 2.30
N ILE A 206 13.93 -8.40 1.01
CA ILE A 206 15.11 -7.73 0.45
C ILE A 206 14.65 -6.60 -0.45
N GLY A 207 15.08 -5.39 -0.11
CA GLY A 207 14.91 -4.17 -0.89
C GLY A 207 16.23 -3.42 -1.02
N ASN A 208 16.29 -2.45 -1.92
CA ASN A 208 17.48 -1.62 -2.11
C ASN A 208 17.11 -0.13 -2.15
N PRO A 209 16.67 0.44 -0.99
CA PRO A 209 16.06 1.77 -0.94
C PRO A 209 17.00 2.95 -1.22
N LEU A 210 18.30 2.73 -1.20
CA LEU A 210 19.30 3.83 -1.26
C LEU A 210 20.46 3.56 -2.22
N GLY A 211 20.46 2.41 -2.95
CA GLY A 211 21.50 2.04 -3.90
C GLY A 211 22.93 1.92 -3.34
N THR A 212 23.17 2.54 -2.20
CA THR A 212 24.50 2.73 -1.63
C THR A 212 24.88 1.71 -0.55
N LEU A 213 23.92 0.90 -0.07
CA LEU A 213 24.13 0.02 1.09
C LEU A 213 24.07 -1.48 0.77
N GLY A 214 24.08 -1.85 -0.53
CA GLY A 214 24.06 -3.26 -0.91
C GLY A 214 22.75 -3.99 -0.60
N GLY A 215 21.66 -3.26 -0.47
CA GLY A 215 20.34 -3.76 -0.11
C GLY A 215 20.07 -3.78 1.40
N THR A 216 18.80 -3.60 1.77
CA THR A 216 18.31 -3.80 3.13
C THR A 216 17.67 -5.17 3.22
N VAL A 217 18.12 -5.98 4.17
CA VAL A 217 17.58 -7.31 4.45
C VAL A 217 16.91 -7.27 5.82
N THR A 218 15.64 -7.67 5.86
CA THR A 218 14.92 -7.91 7.11
C THR A 218 14.33 -9.31 7.08
N ASP A 219 14.15 -9.95 8.23
CA ASP A 219 13.61 -11.29 8.31
C ASP A 219 12.50 -11.41 9.35
N GLY A 220 11.74 -12.46 9.21
CA GLY A 220 10.62 -12.80 10.04
C GLY A 220 9.96 -14.09 9.58
N ILE A 221 8.65 -14.14 9.73
CA ILE A 221 7.83 -15.27 9.28
C ILE A 221 6.66 -14.80 8.41
N ILE A 222 6.10 -15.71 7.65
CA ILE A 222 4.78 -15.54 7.04
C ILE A 222 3.76 -15.57 8.18
N SER A 223 3.13 -14.44 8.48
CA SER A 223 2.09 -14.34 9.51
C SER A 223 0.74 -14.85 8.99
N SER A 224 0.45 -14.65 7.70
CA SER A 224 -0.69 -15.21 6.98
C SER A 224 -0.34 -15.34 5.51
N PRO A 225 -0.51 -16.53 4.89
CA PRO A 225 -0.22 -16.72 3.46
C PRO A 225 -1.23 -15.99 2.55
N SER A 226 -2.41 -15.71 3.04
CA SER A 226 -3.48 -15.01 2.34
C SER A 226 -4.27 -14.17 3.33
N ARG A 227 -4.35 -12.87 3.08
CA ARG A 227 -5.17 -11.92 3.82
C ARG A 227 -5.81 -10.94 2.84
N GLU A 228 -7.13 -10.84 2.91
CA GLU A 228 -7.84 -9.83 2.14
C GLU A 228 -7.70 -8.46 2.82
N MET A 229 -7.25 -7.49 2.06
CA MET A 229 -7.07 -6.10 2.49
C MET A 229 -7.70 -5.17 1.48
N VAL A 230 -8.22 -4.04 1.96
CA VAL A 230 -8.72 -2.97 1.09
C VAL A 230 -7.69 -1.85 1.07
N ILE A 231 -7.03 -1.68 -0.07
CA ILE A 231 -5.99 -0.66 -0.30
C ILE A 231 -6.50 0.27 -1.40
N ASN A 232 -6.60 1.58 -1.14
CA ASN A 232 -7.10 2.57 -2.11
C ASN A 232 -8.44 2.17 -2.76
N ASN A 233 -9.42 1.73 -1.95
CA ASN A 233 -10.73 1.24 -2.40
C ASN A 233 -10.68 -0.02 -3.30
N GLN A 234 -9.55 -0.73 -3.33
CA GLN A 234 -9.41 -1.99 -4.06
C GLN A 234 -9.17 -3.13 -3.08
N SER A 235 -9.92 -4.23 -3.24
CA SER A 235 -9.68 -5.44 -2.48
C SER A 235 -8.52 -6.20 -3.08
N MET A 236 -7.47 -6.42 -2.29
CA MET A 236 -6.28 -7.17 -2.66
C MET A 236 -6.10 -8.36 -1.72
N GLU A 237 -5.68 -9.49 -2.26
CA GLU A 237 -5.22 -10.63 -1.48
C GLU A 237 -3.70 -10.53 -1.32
N LEU A 238 -3.23 -10.46 -0.08
CA LEU A 238 -1.83 -10.21 0.25
C LEU A 238 -1.28 -11.24 1.22
N ILE A 239 0.01 -11.52 1.11
CA ILE A 239 0.78 -12.24 2.13
C ILE A 239 1.05 -11.25 3.26
N GLN A 240 0.76 -11.64 4.50
CA GLN A 240 1.17 -10.87 5.68
C GLN A 240 2.45 -11.46 6.28
N THR A 241 3.38 -10.60 6.65
CA THR A 241 4.63 -10.95 7.35
C THR A 241 4.87 -9.99 8.51
N ASN A 242 5.68 -10.41 9.48
CA ASN A 242 6.21 -9.56 10.54
C ASN A 242 7.66 -9.10 10.26
N ALA A 243 8.25 -9.49 9.13
CA ALA A 243 9.50 -8.89 8.66
C ALA A 243 9.31 -7.38 8.48
N GLU A 244 10.29 -6.59 8.88
CA GLU A 244 10.18 -5.13 8.83
C GLU A 244 10.11 -4.62 7.39
N ILE A 245 9.04 -3.89 7.07
CA ILE A 245 8.80 -3.28 5.76
C ILE A 245 8.77 -1.77 5.93
N ASN A 246 9.62 -1.09 5.16
CA ASN A 246 9.75 0.36 5.11
C ASN A 246 9.53 0.84 3.67
N SER A 247 9.28 2.15 3.48
CA SER A 247 8.95 2.75 2.18
C SER A 247 9.94 2.41 1.06
N GLY A 248 11.22 2.21 1.36
CA GLY A 248 12.22 1.84 0.37
C GLY A 248 12.22 0.36 -0.04
N ASN A 249 11.52 -0.50 0.68
CA ASN A 249 11.38 -1.92 0.32
C ASN A 249 10.24 -2.16 -0.68
N SER A 250 9.39 -1.15 -0.98
CA SER A 250 8.33 -1.25 -2.00
C SER A 250 8.89 -1.74 -3.33
N GLY A 251 8.27 -2.76 -3.90
CA GLY A 251 8.70 -3.39 -5.14
C GLY A 251 9.85 -4.40 -5.00
N GLY A 252 10.45 -4.48 -3.81
CA GLY A 252 11.44 -5.50 -3.46
C GLY A 252 10.82 -6.89 -3.29
N GLY A 253 11.65 -7.89 -2.99
CA GLY A 253 11.24 -9.28 -2.90
C GLY A 253 10.97 -9.74 -1.48
N LEU A 254 9.92 -10.56 -1.33
CA LEU A 254 9.71 -11.46 -0.22
C LEU A 254 10.19 -12.85 -0.65
N PHE A 255 11.16 -13.40 0.06
CA PHE A 255 11.78 -14.68 -0.25
C PHE A 255 11.48 -15.71 0.84
N ASP A 256 11.33 -16.97 0.42
CA ASP A 256 11.19 -18.12 1.34
C ASP A 256 12.54 -18.56 1.96
N GLY A 257 12.52 -19.54 2.86
CA GLY A 257 13.70 -20.11 3.50
C GLY A 257 14.67 -20.84 2.55
N ASN A 258 14.35 -20.95 1.26
CA ASN A 258 15.21 -21.50 0.22
C ASN A 258 15.75 -20.39 -0.72
N GLY A 259 15.38 -19.13 -0.47
CA GLY A 259 15.73 -17.98 -1.30
C GLY A 259 14.98 -17.94 -2.63
N ASN A 260 13.76 -18.48 -2.68
CA ASN A 260 12.88 -18.32 -3.83
C ASN A 260 11.95 -17.13 -3.59
N LEU A 261 11.68 -16.35 -4.64
CA LEU A 261 10.78 -15.21 -4.62
C LEU A 261 9.34 -15.70 -4.48
N VAL A 262 8.67 -15.31 -3.38
CA VAL A 262 7.28 -15.72 -3.08
C VAL A 262 6.31 -14.55 -3.02
N GLY A 263 6.81 -13.32 -3.06
CA GLY A 263 5.97 -12.13 -3.10
C GLY A 263 6.72 -10.86 -3.49
N ILE A 264 5.99 -9.85 -3.92
CA ILE A 264 6.48 -8.48 -4.15
C ILE A 264 6.04 -7.60 -2.99
N VAL A 265 7.00 -7.01 -2.30
CA VAL A 265 6.75 -6.21 -1.08
C VAL A 265 5.92 -4.99 -1.43
N ASN A 266 4.88 -4.74 -0.63
CA ASN A 266 4.03 -3.56 -0.74
C ASN A 266 4.10 -2.77 0.58
N ALA A 267 4.86 -1.68 0.59
CA ALA A 267 5.04 -0.84 1.78
C ALA A 267 3.99 0.28 1.89
N LYS A 268 3.02 0.36 0.97
CA LYS A 268 2.03 1.45 0.91
C LYS A 268 1.10 1.48 2.12
N ASP A 269 0.89 0.34 2.77
CA ASP A 269 -0.01 0.19 3.93
C ASP A 269 0.69 -0.34 5.19
N SER A 270 1.96 -0.04 5.39
CA SER A 270 2.62 -0.33 6.65
C SER A 270 2.01 0.55 7.76
N GLY A 271 0.89 0.10 8.26
CA GLY A 271 0.37 0.25 9.60
C GLY A 271 0.21 1.64 10.20
N THR A 272 -0.64 2.51 9.61
CA THR A 272 -1.14 3.65 10.39
C THR A 272 -2.65 3.49 10.60
N THR A 273 -3.11 3.45 11.85
CA THR A 273 -4.54 3.46 12.14
C THR A 273 -5.16 4.81 11.76
N SER A 274 -6.48 4.86 11.58
CA SER A 274 -7.24 6.10 11.39
C SER A 274 -7.03 7.14 12.51
N SER A 275 -6.49 6.73 13.67
CA SER A 275 -6.11 7.59 14.79
C SER A 275 -4.65 8.06 14.75
N GLY A 276 -3.88 7.72 13.70
CA GLY A 276 -2.47 8.11 13.54
C GLY A 276 -1.48 7.27 14.34
N THR A 277 -1.91 6.14 14.92
CA THR A 277 -1.01 5.21 15.61
C THR A 277 -0.30 4.33 14.60
N VAL A 278 1.03 4.33 14.61
CA VAL A 278 1.84 3.41 13.80
C VAL A 278 1.66 1.99 14.34
N ILE A 279 1.31 1.04 13.48
CA ILE A 279 1.26 -0.38 13.82
C ILE A 279 2.58 -0.98 13.35
N GLU A 280 3.44 -1.35 14.28
CA GLU A 280 4.71 -2.01 13.98
C GLU A 280 4.53 -3.53 13.83
N GLY A 281 5.39 -4.18 13.04
CA GLY A 281 5.41 -5.62 12.88
C GLY A 281 4.28 -6.19 12.00
N ILE A 282 3.67 -5.37 11.14
CA ILE A 282 2.73 -5.81 10.11
C ILE A 282 3.22 -5.30 8.76
N GLY A 283 3.60 -6.23 7.90
CA GLY A 283 4.00 -5.98 6.53
C GLY A 283 3.18 -6.81 5.55
N PHE A 284 3.10 -6.36 4.30
CA PHE A 284 2.34 -7.02 3.24
C PHE A 284 3.16 -7.20 1.97
N ALA A 285 2.88 -8.29 1.25
CA ALA A 285 3.45 -8.54 -0.07
C ALA A 285 2.38 -9.11 -1.01
N ILE A 286 2.46 -8.76 -2.27
CA ILE A 286 1.61 -9.29 -3.34
C ILE A 286 2.11 -10.70 -3.66
N PRO A 287 1.25 -11.75 -3.62
CA PRO A 287 1.65 -13.12 -3.91
C PRO A 287 2.30 -13.25 -5.29
N ILE A 288 3.43 -13.96 -5.36
CA ILE A 288 4.21 -14.02 -6.61
C ILE A 288 3.44 -14.67 -7.76
N ASN A 289 2.59 -15.67 -7.49
CA ASN A 289 1.80 -16.32 -8.54
C ASN A 289 0.86 -15.31 -9.23
N SER A 290 0.24 -14.42 -8.45
CA SER A 290 -0.62 -13.34 -8.98
C SER A 290 0.21 -12.26 -9.68
N ALA A 291 1.34 -11.85 -9.09
CA ALA A 291 2.23 -10.84 -9.64
C ALA A 291 2.82 -11.27 -10.99
N MET A 292 3.24 -12.53 -11.12
CA MET A 292 3.79 -13.06 -12.38
C MET A 292 2.73 -13.17 -13.48
N LYS A 293 1.48 -13.57 -13.14
CA LYS A 293 0.38 -13.57 -14.13
C LYS A 293 0.18 -12.16 -14.72
N VAL A 294 0.17 -11.14 -13.88
CA VAL A 294 0.06 -9.74 -14.31
C VAL A 294 1.29 -9.34 -15.13
N ALA A 295 2.50 -9.65 -14.65
CA ALA A 295 3.74 -9.30 -15.34
C ALA A 295 3.80 -9.90 -16.74
N ASP A 296 3.39 -11.16 -16.94
CA ASP A 296 3.35 -11.83 -18.24
C ASP A 296 2.42 -11.09 -19.24
N GLU A 297 1.25 -10.64 -18.76
CA GLU A 297 0.33 -9.86 -19.59
C GLU A 297 0.88 -8.46 -19.92
N LEU A 298 1.53 -7.80 -18.95
CA LEU A 298 2.19 -6.51 -19.17
C LEU A 298 3.33 -6.63 -20.19
N ILE A 299 4.14 -7.69 -20.11
CA ILE A 299 5.24 -7.94 -21.07
C ILE A 299 4.68 -8.21 -22.46
N GLN A 300 3.62 -9.01 -22.57
CA GLN A 300 3.08 -9.45 -23.85
C GLN A 300 2.21 -8.38 -24.53
N TYR A 301 1.43 -7.62 -23.75
CA TYR A 301 0.38 -6.72 -24.28
C TYR A 301 0.52 -5.26 -23.83
N GLY A 302 1.45 -4.95 -22.94
CA GLY A 302 1.58 -3.63 -22.30
C GLY A 302 0.49 -3.29 -21.30
N LYS A 303 -0.49 -4.19 -21.10
CA LYS A 303 -1.66 -4.00 -20.21
C LYS A 303 -2.25 -5.35 -19.80
N VAL A 304 -2.99 -5.37 -18.69
CA VAL A 304 -3.77 -6.54 -18.27
C VAL A 304 -5.02 -6.65 -19.14
N ILE A 305 -5.22 -7.82 -19.76
CA ILE A 305 -6.35 -8.07 -20.68
C ILE A 305 -7.30 -9.16 -20.17
N ASP A 306 -6.85 -10.05 -19.31
CA ASP A 306 -7.61 -11.22 -18.84
C ASP A 306 -8.35 -10.95 -17.51
N ARG A 307 -8.67 -9.69 -17.22
CA ARG A 307 -9.46 -9.33 -16.05
C ARG A 307 -10.93 -9.12 -16.44
N ALA A 308 -11.81 -9.89 -15.81
CA ALA A 308 -13.24 -9.73 -15.99
C ALA A 308 -13.73 -8.38 -15.46
N THR A 309 -14.50 -7.66 -16.25
CA THR A 309 -15.05 -6.36 -15.87
C THR A 309 -16.48 -6.18 -16.36
N LEU A 310 -17.27 -5.41 -15.60
CA LEU A 310 -18.58 -4.95 -16.05
C LEU A 310 -18.49 -3.95 -17.19
N GLY A 311 -17.42 -3.15 -17.22
CA GLY A 311 -17.27 -2.01 -18.12
C GLY A 311 -18.14 -0.82 -17.72
N VAL A 312 -18.06 -0.44 -16.46
CA VAL A 312 -18.75 0.72 -15.86
C VAL A 312 -17.76 1.69 -15.26
N TYR A 313 -18.12 2.97 -15.25
CA TYR A 313 -17.48 3.99 -14.42
C TYR A 313 -18.26 4.09 -13.11
N LEU A 314 -17.57 4.17 -11.99
CA LEU A 314 -18.17 4.07 -10.67
C LEU A 314 -17.87 5.31 -9.81
N GLN A 315 -18.80 5.62 -8.92
CA GLN A 315 -18.63 6.61 -7.87
C GLN A 315 -19.19 6.08 -6.56
N GLU A 316 -18.37 6.08 -5.52
CA GLU A 316 -18.81 5.73 -4.18
C GLU A 316 -19.39 6.95 -3.45
N VAL A 317 -20.53 6.78 -2.82
CA VAL A 317 -21.19 7.79 -2.00
C VAL A 317 -21.21 7.27 -0.55
N SER A 318 -20.37 7.85 0.30
CA SER A 318 -20.14 7.39 1.68
C SER A 318 -21.11 7.97 2.71
N SER A 319 -21.83 9.03 2.38
CA SER A 319 -22.81 9.68 3.26
C SER A 319 -24.02 10.17 2.46
N ASN A 320 -25.15 10.44 3.15
CA ASN A 320 -26.32 11.02 2.51
C ASN A 320 -25.97 12.42 1.95
N TYR A 321 -25.72 12.47 0.64
CA TYR A 321 -25.40 13.69 -0.08
C TYR A 321 -26.50 13.97 -1.10
N PHE A 322 -27.16 15.13 -1.02
CA PHE A 322 -28.26 15.54 -1.89
C PHE A 322 -29.35 14.48 -2.11
N ASN A 323 -29.79 13.79 -1.04
CA ASN A 323 -30.81 12.71 -1.08
C ASN A 323 -30.35 11.40 -1.76
N TYR A 324 -29.07 11.19 -2.03
CA TYR A 324 -28.58 9.89 -2.44
C TYR A 324 -28.38 8.98 -1.22
N THR A 325 -28.84 7.74 -1.32
CA THR A 325 -28.52 6.71 -0.33
C THR A 325 -27.04 6.32 -0.45
N PRO A 326 -26.30 6.15 0.65
CA PRO A 326 -24.92 5.64 0.57
C PRO A 326 -24.82 4.35 -0.25
N GLY A 327 -23.72 4.18 -0.96
CA GLY A 327 -23.47 2.99 -1.79
C GLY A 327 -22.68 3.30 -3.05
N LEU A 328 -22.60 2.31 -3.94
CA LEU A 328 -21.83 2.35 -5.19
C LEU A 328 -22.75 2.70 -6.37
N TYR A 329 -22.45 3.79 -7.06
CA TYR A 329 -23.24 4.28 -8.18
C TYR A 329 -22.49 4.16 -9.51
N ILE A 330 -23.22 3.82 -10.56
CA ILE A 330 -22.73 3.87 -11.94
C ILE A 330 -22.78 5.32 -12.40
N THR A 331 -21.67 5.86 -12.89
CA THR A 331 -21.61 7.20 -13.51
C THR A 331 -21.68 7.12 -15.04
N GLY A 332 -21.38 5.94 -15.61
CA GLY A 332 -21.46 5.67 -17.04
C GLY A 332 -21.10 4.24 -17.36
N THR A 333 -21.30 3.86 -18.63
CA THR A 333 -20.91 2.56 -19.18
C THR A 333 -19.89 2.77 -20.30
N ALA A 334 -18.92 1.87 -20.41
CA ALA A 334 -17.99 1.87 -21.53
C ALA A 334 -18.67 1.35 -22.79
N ASN A 335 -18.36 1.92 -23.95
CA ASN A 335 -18.93 1.52 -25.22
C ASN A 335 -18.65 0.04 -25.54
N GLY A 336 -19.67 -0.69 -25.98
CA GLY A 336 -19.56 -2.10 -26.32
C GLY A 336 -19.43 -3.04 -25.12
N SER A 337 -19.41 -2.52 -23.90
CA SER A 337 -19.28 -3.31 -22.67
C SER A 337 -20.46 -4.23 -22.38
N GLY A 338 -20.27 -5.18 -21.47
CA GLY A 338 -21.35 -6.00 -20.94
C GLY A 338 -22.42 -5.19 -20.23
N ALA A 339 -22.00 -4.15 -19.50
CA ALA A 339 -22.89 -3.24 -18.81
C ALA A 339 -23.80 -2.45 -19.77
N GLU A 340 -23.24 -1.91 -20.85
CA GLU A 340 -24.02 -1.21 -21.87
C GLU A 340 -25.04 -2.15 -22.54
N LYS A 341 -24.60 -3.35 -22.95
CA LYS A 341 -25.47 -4.37 -23.56
C LYS A 341 -26.59 -4.83 -22.65
N ALA A 342 -26.31 -4.88 -21.32
CA ALA A 342 -27.29 -5.22 -20.30
C ALA A 342 -28.23 -4.06 -19.94
N GLY A 343 -27.99 -2.86 -20.49
CA GLY A 343 -28.85 -1.69 -20.29
C GLY A 343 -28.66 -1.00 -18.93
N LEU A 344 -27.49 -1.13 -18.31
CA LEU A 344 -27.08 -0.34 -17.15
C LEU A 344 -26.92 1.13 -17.56
N LYS A 345 -27.20 2.04 -16.63
CA LYS A 345 -27.21 3.49 -16.90
C LYS A 345 -26.55 4.28 -15.78
N ALA A 346 -26.15 5.49 -16.10
CA ALA A 346 -25.74 6.44 -15.08
C ALA A 346 -26.86 6.64 -14.04
N TYR A 347 -26.42 6.77 -12.78
CA TYR A 347 -27.24 6.87 -11.56
C TYR A 347 -27.91 5.57 -11.09
N ASP A 348 -27.65 4.42 -11.71
CA ASP A 348 -28.00 3.14 -11.10
C ASP A 348 -27.13 2.92 -9.87
N ARG A 349 -27.73 2.60 -8.71
CA ARG A 349 -27.02 2.14 -7.53
C ARG A 349 -26.91 0.62 -7.57
N ILE A 350 -25.70 0.08 -7.48
CA ILE A 350 -25.49 -1.37 -7.35
C ILE A 350 -25.82 -1.74 -5.90
N VAL A 351 -26.77 -2.65 -5.72
CA VAL A 351 -27.24 -3.12 -4.41
C VAL A 351 -26.61 -4.45 -4.05
N SER A 352 -26.56 -5.37 -5.02
CA SER A 352 -25.89 -6.66 -4.85
C SER A 352 -25.33 -7.20 -6.17
N ALA A 353 -24.34 -8.09 -6.08
CA ALA A 353 -23.76 -8.82 -7.19
C ALA A 353 -23.63 -10.31 -6.81
N ASP A 354 -24.25 -11.22 -7.59
CA ASP A 354 -24.34 -12.65 -7.30
C ASP A 354 -24.79 -12.95 -5.85
N GLY A 355 -25.72 -12.13 -5.32
CA GLY A 355 -26.26 -12.25 -3.96
C GLY A 355 -25.40 -11.65 -2.86
N ASN A 356 -24.19 -11.13 -3.17
CA ASN A 356 -23.36 -10.41 -2.22
C ASN A 356 -23.75 -8.93 -2.19
N GLU A 357 -23.93 -8.37 -1.01
CA GLU A 357 -24.24 -6.94 -0.83
C GLU A 357 -23.05 -6.08 -1.30
N ILE A 358 -23.33 -5.00 -2.04
CA ILE A 358 -22.34 -4.08 -2.58
C ILE A 358 -22.58 -2.70 -2.00
N ASN A 359 -21.67 -2.24 -1.15
CA ASN A 359 -21.65 -0.92 -0.55
C ASN A 359 -20.49 -0.06 -1.04
N SER A 360 -19.43 -0.69 -1.56
CA SER A 360 -18.20 -0.06 -2.01
C SER A 360 -17.69 -0.65 -3.32
N GLN A 361 -16.74 0.04 -3.95
CA GLN A 361 -16.04 -0.51 -5.11
C GLN A 361 -15.23 -1.77 -4.75
N SER A 362 -14.71 -1.83 -3.52
CA SER A 362 -14.01 -2.99 -3.00
C SER A 362 -14.89 -4.24 -2.96
N ASP A 363 -16.15 -4.12 -2.51
CA ASP A 363 -17.09 -5.26 -2.49
C ASP A 363 -17.34 -5.82 -3.90
N LEU A 364 -17.52 -4.92 -4.88
CA LEU A 364 -17.69 -5.32 -6.28
C LEU A 364 -16.43 -6.00 -6.83
N THR A 365 -15.25 -5.43 -6.57
CA THR A 365 -13.96 -6.00 -7.01
C THR A 365 -13.77 -7.41 -6.45
N LYS A 366 -14.16 -7.65 -5.20
CA LYS A 366 -14.12 -8.96 -4.57
C LYS A 366 -14.96 -10.00 -5.32
N VAL A 367 -16.19 -9.64 -5.69
CA VAL A 367 -17.09 -10.56 -6.45
C VAL A 367 -16.52 -10.83 -7.85
N LEU A 368 -15.90 -9.82 -8.50
CA LEU A 368 -15.36 -9.96 -9.86
C LEU A 368 -14.02 -10.71 -9.92
N ARG A 369 -13.26 -10.78 -8.82
CA ARG A 369 -11.93 -11.40 -8.77
C ARG A 369 -11.93 -12.86 -9.25
N ASP A 370 -12.93 -13.62 -8.84
CA ASP A 370 -13.03 -15.05 -9.13
C ASP A 370 -13.79 -15.34 -10.44
N LYS A 371 -14.06 -14.31 -11.23
CA LYS A 371 -14.76 -14.42 -12.51
C LYS A 371 -13.80 -14.35 -13.68
N ASN A 372 -14.20 -14.98 -14.78
CA ASN A 372 -13.48 -14.95 -16.05
C ASN A 372 -14.21 -14.04 -17.05
N VAL A 373 -13.47 -13.59 -18.05
CA VAL A 373 -14.06 -12.90 -19.21
C VAL A 373 -15.07 -13.84 -19.89
N GLY A 374 -16.28 -13.33 -20.10
CA GLY A 374 -17.40 -14.11 -20.67
C GLY A 374 -18.36 -14.69 -19.63
N ASP A 375 -18.00 -14.73 -18.35
CA ASP A 375 -18.94 -15.13 -17.30
C ASP A 375 -20.10 -14.14 -17.21
N THR A 376 -21.25 -14.64 -16.76
CA THR A 376 -22.43 -13.81 -16.52
C THR A 376 -22.69 -13.69 -15.03
N ILE A 377 -22.88 -12.46 -14.54
CA ILE A 377 -23.24 -12.20 -13.16
C ILE A 377 -24.62 -11.56 -13.05
N SER A 378 -25.29 -11.80 -11.92
CA SER A 378 -26.58 -11.18 -11.59
C SER A 378 -26.35 -9.95 -10.72
N LEU A 379 -26.71 -8.76 -11.21
CA LEU A 379 -26.71 -7.54 -10.42
C LEU A 379 -28.13 -7.19 -10.00
N THR A 380 -28.35 -6.90 -8.72
CA THR A 380 -29.51 -6.15 -8.27
C THR A 380 -29.13 -4.68 -8.25
N ILE A 381 -29.80 -3.86 -9.05
CA ILE A 381 -29.62 -2.40 -9.07
C ILE A 381 -30.84 -1.68 -8.58
N GLU A 382 -30.66 -0.47 -8.06
CA GLU A 382 -31.75 0.47 -7.77
C GLU A 382 -31.70 1.62 -8.77
N ARG A 383 -32.82 1.76 -9.53
CA ARG A 383 -33.04 2.82 -10.51
C ARG A 383 -34.33 3.57 -10.19
N ASN A 384 -34.25 4.87 -9.94
CA ASN A 384 -35.42 5.72 -9.57
C ASN A 384 -36.22 5.15 -8.36
N GLY A 385 -35.50 4.64 -7.34
CA GLY A 385 -36.08 4.07 -6.11
C GLY A 385 -36.73 2.69 -6.30
N LYS A 386 -36.55 2.01 -7.45
CA LYS A 386 -37.01 0.64 -7.70
C LYS A 386 -35.83 -0.29 -7.92
N GLN A 387 -35.86 -1.40 -7.21
CA GLN A 387 -34.89 -2.46 -7.43
C GLN A 387 -35.28 -3.32 -8.65
N MET A 388 -34.26 -3.79 -9.37
CA MET A 388 -34.39 -4.67 -10.52
C MET A 388 -33.15 -5.53 -10.68
N ASP A 389 -33.31 -6.76 -11.17
CA ASP A 389 -32.21 -7.66 -11.46
C ASP A 389 -31.81 -7.53 -12.92
N VAL A 390 -30.50 -7.47 -13.16
CA VAL A 390 -29.90 -7.35 -14.48
C VAL A 390 -28.78 -8.38 -14.63
N GLN A 391 -28.84 -9.18 -15.70
CA GLN A 391 -27.77 -10.12 -16.05
C GLN A 391 -26.71 -9.40 -16.91
N VAL A 392 -25.46 -9.47 -16.49
CA VAL A 392 -24.35 -8.80 -17.19
C VAL A 392 -23.29 -9.82 -17.56
N THR A 393 -22.98 -9.93 -18.85
CA THR A 393 -21.85 -10.72 -19.31
C THR A 393 -20.57 -9.88 -19.19
N LEU A 394 -19.59 -10.41 -18.46
CA LEU A 394 -18.34 -9.71 -18.19
C LEU A 394 -17.47 -9.62 -19.44
N GLY A 395 -16.92 -8.44 -19.68
CA GLY A 395 -15.96 -8.19 -20.74
C GLY A 395 -14.53 -8.25 -20.21
N SER A 396 -13.57 -8.06 -21.11
CA SER A 396 -12.14 -7.89 -20.80
C SER A 396 -11.83 -6.44 -20.44
N SER A 397 -10.99 -6.21 -19.45
CA SER A 397 -10.48 -4.87 -19.10
C SER A 397 -9.73 -4.22 -20.26
N GLY A 398 -9.11 -5.02 -21.14
CA GLY A 398 -8.42 -4.56 -22.33
C GLY A 398 -9.32 -4.03 -23.43
N SER A 399 -10.62 -4.36 -23.43
CA SER A 399 -11.58 -3.92 -24.45
C SER A 399 -12.20 -2.54 -24.17
N THR A 400 -12.01 -1.99 -22.97
CA THR A 400 -12.61 -0.71 -22.53
C THR A 400 -11.70 0.51 -22.69
N SER A 401 -10.45 0.34 -23.14
CA SER A 401 -9.44 1.39 -23.23
C SER A 401 -9.30 2.05 -24.62
N GLN A 402 -10.39 2.24 -25.38
CA GLN A 402 -10.38 3.09 -26.57
C GLN A 402 -11.45 4.18 -26.45
N GLN A 403 -11.07 5.29 -25.84
CA GLN A 403 -11.43 6.65 -26.23
C GLN A 403 -10.84 7.65 -25.24
N ASP A 404 -9.54 7.96 -25.44
CA ASP A 404 -9.02 9.28 -25.10
C ASP A 404 -8.68 9.94 -26.45
N GLU A 405 -9.60 10.72 -26.98
CA GLU A 405 -9.39 11.83 -27.90
C GLU A 405 -10.08 13.08 -27.37
#